data_2168bf7430e38760659cdbe880fff972
#
_entry.id   2168bf7430e38760659cdbe880fff972
#
_cell.length_a   1.000
_cell.length_b   1.000
_cell.length_c   1.000
_cell.angle_alpha   90.00
_cell.angle_beta   90.00
_cell.angle_gamma   90.00
#
_symmetry.space_group_name_H-M   'P 1'
#
loop_
_entity.id
_entity.type
_entity.pdbx_description
1 polymer ?
#
loop_
_entity_poly.entity_id
_entity_poly.type
_entity_poly.pdbx_seq_one_letter_code
_entity_poly.pdbx_strand_id
1 'polypeptide(L)'
;LATDYDGTLAHDGVVAKKTLTALERFKKSGRKLVLVTGRELPDLKGVFPELSLFDKVVAENGAMIYTPASEEERVIAPPPEPKFVARLKRQGVKPLSVGRSIVATWEPHQATVLEVIKK
;
A
#
# COMPACT_ATOMS: atom_id res chain seq x y z
N LEU A 1 18.43 0.49 1.34
CA LEU A 1 17.57 -0.47 2.04
C LEU A 1 16.16 -0.38 1.51
N ALA A 2 15.61 -1.51 1.05
CA ALA A 2 14.20 -1.68 0.78
C ALA A 2 13.60 -2.54 1.91
N THR A 3 12.48 -2.11 2.46
CA THR A 3 11.84 -2.81 3.59
C THR A 3 10.32 -2.84 3.41
N ASP A 4 9.71 -3.91 3.88
CA ASP A 4 8.27 -4.06 4.00
C ASP A 4 7.76 -3.29 5.23
N TYR A 5 6.47 -2.97 5.23
CA TYR A 5 5.82 -2.25 6.33
C TYR A 5 5.21 -3.20 7.36
N ASP A 6 4.09 -3.85 7.01
CA ASP A 6 3.35 -4.71 7.93
C ASP A 6 4.10 -5.99 8.30
N GLY A 7 4.29 -6.24 9.60
CA GLY A 7 5.01 -7.40 10.10
C GLY A 7 6.53 -7.32 9.97
N THR A 8 7.08 -6.21 9.46
CA THR A 8 8.52 -5.96 9.34
C THR A 8 8.93 -4.71 10.10
N LEU A 9 8.57 -3.52 9.61
CA LEU A 9 8.77 -2.27 10.36
C LEU A 9 7.69 -2.05 11.40
N ALA A 10 6.45 -2.33 11.04
CA ALA A 10 5.28 -2.10 11.87
C ALA A 10 4.80 -3.39 12.53
N HIS A 11 4.40 -3.29 13.79
CA HIS A 11 3.66 -4.30 14.52
C HIS A 11 2.26 -3.75 14.81
N ASP A 12 1.23 -4.48 14.39
CA ASP A 12 -0.17 -4.00 14.46
C ASP A 12 -0.37 -2.60 13.85
N GLY A 13 0.28 -2.37 12.73
CA GLY A 13 0.20 -1.09 11.99
C GLY A 13 1.05 0.05 12.56
N VAL A 14 1.75 -0.15 13.68
CA VAL A 14 2.52 0.87 14.37
C VAL A 14 4.02 0.58 14.34
N VAL A 15 4.82 1.59 13.99
CA VAL A 15 6.28 1.52 14.01
C VAL A 15 6.81 2.01 15.35
N ALA A 16 7.61 1.17 16.03
CA ALA A 16 8.18 1.52 17.32
C ALA A 16 9.17 2.68 17.21
N LYS A 17 9.24 3.52 18.25
CA LYS A 17 10.15 4.67 18.31
C LYS A 17 11.62 4.30 18.07
N LYS A 18 12.08 3.18 18.63
CA LYS A 18 13.46 2.70 18.41
C LYS A 18 13.74 2.38 16.93
N THR A 19 12.74 1.88 16.21
CA THR A 19 12.83 1.59 14.78
C THR A 19 12.92 2.88 13.98
N LEU A 20 12.09 3.88 14.29
CA LEU A 20 12.16 5.21 13.67
C LEU A 20 13.54 5.83 13.85
N THR A 21 14.09 5.78 15.07
CA THR A 21 15.45 6.29 15.35
C THR A 21 16.51 5.56 14.52
N ALA A 22 16.38 4.25 14.35
CA ALA A 22 17.30 3.47 13.53
C ALA A 22 17.21 3.87 12.04
N LEU A 23 16.01 4.08 11.52
CA LEU A 23 15.79 4.56 10.15
C LEU A 23 16.37 5.95 9.93
N GLU A 24 16.17 6.86 10.87
CA GLU A 24 16.77 8.21 10.81
C GLU A 24 18.29 8.15 10.75
N ARG A 25 18.91 7.33 11.60
CA ARG A 25 20.38 7.12 11.58
C ARG A 25 20.85 6.56 10.26
N PHE A 26 20.13 5.58 9.71
CA PHE A 26 20.43 4.99 8.41
C PHE A 26 20.36 6.05 7.30
N LYS A 27 19.34 6.87 7.29
CA LYS A 27 19.19 7.97 6.32
C LYS A 27 20.32 9.00 6.45
N LYS A 28 20.68 9.39 7.68
CA LYS A 28 21.80 10.33 7.94
C LYS A 28 23.15 9.82 7.46
N SER A 29 23.31 8.50 7.29
CA SER A 29 24.52 7.90 6.73
C SER A 29 24.65 8.08 5.20
N GLY A 30 23.69 8.76 4.56
CA GLY A 30 23.66 9.00 3.12
C GLY A 30 23.06 7.86 2.29
N ARG A 31 22.56 6.82 2.94
CA ARG A 31 21.92 5.68 2.28
C ARG A 31 20.46 5.96 1.95
N LYS A 32 19.95 5.31 0.91
CA LYS A 32 18.57 5.45 0.46
C LYS A 32 17.64 4.45 1.14
N LEU A 33 16.45 4.91 1.46
CA LEU A 33 15.37 4.10 2.06
C LEU A 33 14.20 3.99 1.09
N VAL A 34 13.73 2.76 0.86
CA VAL A 34 12.55 2.46 0.07
C VAL A 34 11.58 1.63 0.91
N LEU A 35 10.36 2.08 1.03
CA LEU A 35 9.28 1.34 1.66
C LEU A 35 8.48 0.59 0.61
N VAL A 36 8.18 -0.67 0.88
CA VAL A 36 7.38 -1.53 -0.01
C VAL A 36 6.16 -2.05 0.76
N THR A 37 4.96 -1.89 0.22
CA THR A 37 3.74 -2.29 0.91
C THR A 37 2.63 -2.68 -0.05
N GLY A 38 1.74 -3.58 0.41
CA GLY A 38 0.48 -3.85 -0.28
C GLY A 38 -0.61 -2.81 0.01
N ARG A 39 -0.39 -1.95 1.04
CA ARG A 39 -1.37 -0.93 1.40
C ARG A 39 -1.57 0.11 0.29
N GLU A 40 -2.79 0.66 0.22
CA GLU A 40 -3.07 1.87 -0.53
C GLU A 40 -2.39 3.07 0.13
N LEU A 41 -1.93 4.04 -0.66
CA LEU A 41 -1.20 5.20 -0.14
C LEU A 41 -2.00 6.02 0.88
N PRO A 42 -3.31 6.32 0.69
CA PRO A 42 -4.08 7.04 1.70
C PRO A 42 -4.15 6.32 3.05
N ASP A 43 -4.30 4.99 3.03
CA ASP A 43 -4.31 4.17 4.23
C ASP A 43 -2.94 4.22 4.94
N LEU A 44 -1.85 4.05 4.18
CA LEU A 44 -0.49 4.13 4.70
C LEU A 44 -0.21 5.50 5.34
N LYS A 45 -0.61 6.59 4.70
CA LYS A 45 -0.45 7.95 5.25
C LYS A 45 -1.20 8.13 6.57
N GLY A 46 -2.34 7.45 6.73
CA GLY A 46 -3.13 7.49 7.95
C GLY A 46 -2.47 6.78 9.13
N VAL A 47 -1.75 5.69 8.89
CA VAL A 47 -1.11 4.89 9.96
C VAL A 47 0.35 5.23 10.18
N PHE A 48 1.02 5.81 9.20
CA PHE A 48 2.45 6.12 9.24
C PHE A 48 2.75 7.54 8.73
N PRO A 49 2.66 8.56 9.60
CA PRO A 49 2.91 9.94 9.20
C PRO A 49 4.37 10.24 8.85
N GLU A 50 5.31 9.39 9.27
CA GLU A 50 6.77 9.58 9.05
C GLU A 50 7.25 9.12 7.67
N LEU A 51 6.39 9.09 6.66
CA LEU A 51 6.74 8.70 5.29
C LEU A 51 7.89 9.52 4.69
N SER A 52 8.09 10.74 5.16
CA SER A 52 9.21 11.61 4.72
C SER A 52 10.60 11.05 5.00
N LEU A 53 10.72 10.04 5.86
CA LEU A 53 11.96 9.30 6.08
C LEU A 53 12.39 8.52 4.84
N PHE A 54 11.46 8.15 3.98
CA PHE A 54 11.72 7.32 2.80
C PHE A 54 11.93 8.16 1.55
N ASP A 55 12.88 7.74 0.72
CA ASP A 55 13.13 8.34 -0.59
C ASP A 55 12.04 7.97 -1.60
N LYS A 56 11.57 6.74 -1.53
CA LYS A 56 10.47 6.20 -2.33
C LYS A 56 9.59 5.28 -1.50
N VAL A 57 8.31 5.27 -1.84
CA VAL A 57 7.31 4.34 -1.31
C VAL A 57 6.68 3.59 -2.48
N VAL A 58 6.80 2.29 -2.48
CA VAL A 58 6.18 1.40 -3.46
C VAL A 58 4.91 0.86 -2.82
N ALA A 59 3.76 1.33 -3.26
CA ALA A 59 2.46 0.99 -2.70
C ALA A 59 1.63 0.10 -3.64
N GLU A 60 0.50 -0.40 -3.16
CA GLU A 60 -0.43 -1.24 -3.91
C GLU A 60 0.26 -2.43 -4.60
N ASN A 61 1.09 -3.16 -3.85
CA ASN A 61 1.85 -4.33 -4.35
C ASN A 61 2.71 -4.03 -5.58
N GLY A 62 3.27 -2.84 -5.70
CA GLY A 62 4.12 -2.44 -6.81
C GLY A 62 3.43 -1.65 -7.91
N ALA A 63 2.11 -1.42 -7.80
CA ALA A 63 1.34 -0.72 -8.82
C ALA A 63 1.51 0.79 -8.80
N MET A 64 2.05 1.35 -7.70
CA MET A 64 2.25 2.79 -7.55
C MET A 64 3.57 3.11 -6.84
N ILE A 65 4.26 4.14 -7.31
CA ILE A 65 5.44 4.71 -6.67
C ILE A 65 5.11 6.12 -6.19
N TYR A 66 5.37 6.38 -4.91
CA TYR A 66 5.22 7.68 -4.28
C TYR A 66 6.58 8.22 -3.87
N THR A 67 6.82 9.49 -4.14
CA THR A 67 8.04 10.21 -3.73
C THR A 67 7.66 11.23 -2.65
N PRO A 68 7.93 10.97 -1.37
CA PRO A 68 7.50 11.88 -0.29
C PRO A 68 8.03 13.30 -0.42
N ALA A 69 9.26 13.48 -0.87
CA ALA A 69 9.88 14.82 -0.98
C ALA A 69 9.16 15.75 -1.96
N SER A 70 8.63 15.22 -3.07
CA SER A 70 7.90 15.99 -4.09
C SER A 70 6.39 15.77 -4.06
N GLU A 71 5.92 14.83 -3.23
CA GLU A 71 4.53 14.35 -3.21
C GLU A 71 4.04 13.79 -4.56
N GLU A 72 4.98 13.43 -5.43
CA GLU A 72 4.67 12.86 -6.74
C GLU A 72 4.17 11.42 -6.61
N GLU A 73 3.04 11.14 -7.25
CA GLU A 73 2.46 9.80 -7.39
C GLU A 73 2.60 9.32 -8.82
N ARG A 74 3.25 8.19 -9.02
CA ARG A 74 3.38 7.55 -10.31
C ARG A 74 2.67 6.21 -10.30
N VAL A 75 1.55 6.15 -11.01
CA VAL A 75 0.78 4.91 -11.20
C VAL A 75 1.38 4.12 -12.36
N ILE A 76 1.78 2.88 -12.11
CA ILE A 76 2.46 2.01 -13.08
C ILE A 76 1.47 1.08 -13.77
N ALA A 77 0.49 0.57 -13.01
CA ALA A 77 -0.52 -0.34 -13.51
C ALA A 77 -1.85 0.39 -13.79
N PRO A 78 -2.63 -0.06 -14.79
CA PRO A 78 -3.92 0.56 -15.07
C PRO A 78 -4.90 0.40 -13.90
N PRO A 79 -5.88 1.30 -13.78
CA PRO A 79 -6.92 1.18 -12.74
C PRO A 79 -7.79 -0.05 -13.00
N PRO A 80 -8.46 -0.58 -11.94
CA PRO A 80 -9.42 -1.65 -12.09
C PRO A 80 -10.55 -1.24 -13.03
N GLU A 81 -11.01 -2.16 -13.87
CA GLU A 81 -12.13 -1.88 -14.74
C GLU A 81 -13.40 -1.54 -13.94
N PRO A 82 -14.10 -0.44 -14.26
CA PRO A 82 -15.32 -0.05 -13.55
C PRO A 82 -16.39 -1.15 -13.54
N LYS A 83 -16.48 -1.91 -14.62
CA LYS A 83 -17.41 -3.06 -14.74
C LYS A 83 -17.09 -4.16 -13.72
N PHE A 84 -15.81 -4.45 -13.49
CA PHE A 84 -15.36 -5.42 -12.50
C PHE A 84 -15.77 -4.99 -11.09
N VAL A 85 -15.47 -3.75 -10.72
CA VAL A 85 -15.85 -3.18 -9.42
C VAL A 85 -17.37 -3.19 -9.23
N ALA A 86 -18.12 -2.79 -10.25
CA ALA A 86 -19.59 -2.80 -10.20
C ALA A 86 -20.16 -4.22 -10.01
N ARG A 87 -19.55 -5.22 -10.62
CA ARG A 87 -19.94 -6.64 -10.43
C ARG A 87 -19.72 -7.09 -9.00
N LEU A 88 -18.56 -6.81 -8.42
CA LEU A 88 -18.26 -7.16 -7.02
C LEU A 88 -19.27 -6.53 -6.07
N LYS A 89 -19.61 -5.26 -6.25
CA LYS A 89 -20.61 -4.56 -5.45
C LYS A 89 -21.99 -5.21 -5.56
N ARG A 90 -22.43 -5.58 -6.77
CA ARG A 90 -23.70 -6.27 -6.99
C ARG A 90 -23.75 -7.66 -6.35
N GLN A 91 -22.62 -8.34 -6.27
CA GLN A 91 -22.49 -9.65 -5.60
C GLN A 91 -22.41 -9.53 -4.06
N GLY A 92 -22.53 -8.33 -3.52
CA GLY A 92 -22.53 -8.11 -2.07
C GLY A 92 -21.16 -8.22 -1.41
N VAL A 93 -20.07 -8.10 -2.17
CA VAL A 93 -18.70 -8.11 -1.63
C VAL A 93 -18.48 -6.87 -0.78
N LYS A 94 -18.33 -7.04 0.53
CA LYS A 94 -18.13 -5.99 1.53
C LYS A 94 -17.22 -6.48 2.67
N PRO A 95 -16.29 -5.67 3.19
CA PRO A 95 -15.86 -4.37 2.66
C PRO A 95 -15.18 -4.51 1.31
N LEU A 96 -15.24 -3.48 0.48
CA LEU A 96 -14.56 -3.41 -0.80
C LEU A 96 -13.77 -2.10 -0.87
N SER A 97 -12.45 -2.20 -0.90
CA SER A 97 -11.55 -1.06 -1.10
C SER A 97 -11.08 -1.04 -2.55
N VAL A 98 -11.15 0.13 -3.16
CA VAL A 98 -10.72 0.34 -4.55
C VAL A 98 -9.61 1.38 -4.56
N GLY A 99 -8.38 0.93 -4.80
CA GLY A 99 -7.21 1.77 -4.94
C GLY A 99 -7.04 2.33 -6.36
N ARG A 100 -5.85 2.82 -6.67
CA ARG A 100 -5.49 3.29 -8.01
C ARG A 100 -5.42 2.15 -9.02
N SER A 101 -4.95 0.98 -8.57
CA SER A 101 -4.73 -0.19 -9.43
C SER A 101 -5.19 -1.49 -8.79
N ILE A 102 -5.37 -1.54 -7.48
CA ILE A 102 -5.80 -2.75 -6.78
C ILE A 102 -7.25 -2.63 -6.29
N VAL A 103 -7.86 -3.80 -6.09
CA VAL A 103 -9.12 -3.95 -5.39
C VAL A 103 -8.91 -4.94 -4.25
N ALA A 104 -9.29 -4.57 -3.04
CA ALA A 104 -9.11 -5.40 -1.85
C ALA A 104 -10.43 -5.66 -1.16
N THR A 105 -10.58 -6.85 -0.61
CA THR A 105 -11.69 -7.25 0.25
C THR A 105 -11.20 -8.25 1.29
N TRP A 106 -12.08 -8.67 2.17
CA TRP A 106 -11.79 -9.59 3.26
C TRP A 106 -12.49 -10.95 3.04
N GLU A 107 -11.98 -11.97 3.71
CA GLU A 107 -12.70 -13.23 3.78
C GLU A 107 -14.13 -13.02 4.34
N PRO A 108 -15.11 -13.80 3.88
CA PRO A 108 -15.03 -14.98 3.03
C PRO A 108 -15.29 -14.73 1.54
N HIS A 109 -15.03 -13.51 1.03
CA HIS A 109 -15.42 -13.11 -0.33
C HIS A 109 -14.47 -13.58 -1.45
N GLN A 110 -13.37 -14.27 -1.10
CA GLN A 110 -12.38 -14.73 -2.08
C GLN A 110 -12.97 -15.60 -3.19
N ALA A 111 -13.91 -16.49 -2.88
CA ALA A 111 -14.56 -17.33 -3.88
C ALA A 111 -15.42 -16.52 -4.86
N THR A 112 -16.19 -15.58 -4.35
CA THR A 112 -17.02 -14.66 -5.16
C THR A 112 -16.16 -13.80 -6.08
N VAL A 113 -15.06 -13.27 -5.55
CA VAL A 113 -14.11 -12.47 -6.34
C VAL A 113 -13.51 -13.31 -7.47
N LEU A 114 -13.08 -14.53 -7.16
CA LEU A 114 -12.51 -15.44 -8.17
C LEU A 114 -13.49 -15.75 -9.31
N GLU A 115 -14.77 -15.96 -8.99
CA GLU A 115 -15.83 -16.17 -10.00
C GLU A 115 -16.01 -14.95 -10.90
N VAL A 116 -15.98 -13.75 -10.32
CA VAL A 116 -16.11 -12.50 -11.10
C VAL A 116 -14.91 -12.29 -12.02
N ILE A 117 -13.70 -12.65 -11.58
CA ILE A 117 -12.48 -12.59 -12.40
C ILE A 117 -12.58 -13.52 -13.61
N LYS A 118 -13.10 -14.73 -13.45
CA LYS A 118 -13.20 -15.73 -14.52
C LYS A 118 -14.22 -15.37 -15.60
N LYS A 119 -15.10 -14.46 -15.34
CA LYS A 119 -16.14 -14.00 -16.27
C LYS A 119 -15.74 -12.74 -17.01
#